data_7826cf2fc16e43493c931adad859323e
#
_entry.id   7826cf2fc16e43493c931adad859323e
#
_cell.length_a   1.000
_cell.length_b   1.000
_cell.length_c   1.000
_cell.angle_alpha   90.00
_cell.angle_beta   90.00
_cell.angle_gamma   90.00
#
_symmetry.space_group_name_H-M   'P 1'
#
loop_
_entity.id
_entity.type
_entity.pdbx_description
1 polymer ?
#
loop_
_entity_poly.entity_id
_entity_poly.type
_entity_poly.pdbx_seq_one_letter_code
_entity_poly.pdbx_strand_id
1 'polypeptide(L)' 'MSKHKKQKIKIYFKDGKADVIPQKFWDDYEVNHGLFVIKKHGAWIAFYSLDIIACMVVG' A
#
# COMPACT_ATOMS: atom_id res chain seq x y z
N MET A 1 4.89 11.83 20.41
CA MET A 1 4.66 11.59 19.94
C MET A 1 4.44 10.86 19.37
N SER A 2 4.00 10.50 19.31
CA SER A 2 3.83 9.79 18.72
C SER A 2 3.62 9.77 17.74
N LYS A 3 3.76 9.89 17.35
CA LYS A 3 3.68 9.83 16.23
C LYS A 3 3.54 8.66 15.58
N HIS A 4 3.55 7.68 16.03
CA HIS A 4 3.52 6.45 15.40
C HIS A 4 2.17 5.87 15.45
N LYS A 5 1.27 6.51 14.81
CA LYS A 5 0.01 5.91 14.66
C LYS A 5 0.17 4.71 13.83
N LYS A 6 -0.51 3.64 14.18
CA LYS A 6 -0.53 2.48 13.36
C LYS A 6 -1.42 2.76 12.17
N GLN A 7 -0.84 2.71 11.01
CA GLN A 7 -1.56 2.94 9.77
C GLN A 7 -1.56 1.66 8.97
N LYS A 8 -2.61 1.47 8.22
CA LYS A 8 -2.68 0.34 7.31
C LYS A 8 -2.99 0.86 5.93
N ILE A 9 -2.61 0.09 4.93
CA ILE A 9 -2.92 0.40 3.54
C ILE A 9 -4.03 -0.53 3.12
N LYS A 10 -5.14 0.03 2.64
CA LYS A 10 -6.22 -0.75 2.06
C LYS A 10 -6.22 -0.50 0.58
N ILE A 11 -6.24 -1.56 -0.19
CA ILE A 11 -6.27 -1.48 -1.63
C ILE A 11 -7.55 -2.14 -2.11
N TYR A 12 -8.36 -1.40 -2.84
CA TYR A 12 -9.61 -1.93 -3.40
C TYR A 12 -9.40 -2.12 -4.89
N PHE A 13 -9.65 -3.32 -5.36
CA PHE A 13 -9.43 -3.68 -6.75
C PHE A 13 -10.71 -3.54 -7.56
N LYS A 14 -10.53 -3.36 -8.86
CA LYS A 14 -11.67 -3.17 -9.76
C LYS A 14 -12.56 -4.39 -9.86
N ASP A 15 -12.04 -5.57 -9.50
CA ASP A 15 -12.83 -6.80 -9.55
C ASP A 15 -13.64 -7.02 -8.27
N GLY A 16 -13.60 -6.07 -7.34
CA GLY A 16 -14.36 -6.17 -6.10
C GLY A 16 -13.59 -6.74 -4.93
N LYS A 17 -12.36 -7.17 -5.14
CA LYS A 17 -11.53 -7.68 -4.06
C LYS A 17 -10.80 -6.55 -3.36
N ALA A 18 -10.24 -6.86 -2.21
CA ALA A 18 -9.49 -5.88 -1.43
C ALA A 18 -8.38 -6.57 -0.67
N ASP A 19 -7.30 -5.83 -0.45
CA ASP A 19 -6.19 -6.26 0.39
C ASP A 19 -5.95 -5.23 1.47
N VAL A 20 -5.48 -5.70 2.62
CA VAL A 20 -5.12 -4.83 3.73
C VAL A 20 -3.71 -5.20 4.15
N ILE A 21 -2.85 -4.18 4.22
CA ILE A 21 -1.46 -4.38 4.63
C ILE A 21 -1.23 -3.64 5.93
N PRO A 22 -1.07 -4.37 7.03
CA PRO A 22 -0.83 -3.74 8.33
C PRO A 22 0.51 -3.01 8.39
N GLN A 23 0.58 -2.04 9.28
CA GLN A 23 1.77 -1.20 9.43
C GLN A 23 3.05 -2.01 9.68
N LYS A 24 2.95 -3.14 10.34
CA LYS A 24 4.15 -3.92 10.68
C LYS A 24 4.84 -4.48 9.44
N PHE A 25 4.16 -4.49 8.28
CA PHE A 25 4.74 -5.06 7.07
C PHE A 25 5.30 -4.02 6.12
N TRP A 26 5.10 -2.72 6.39
CA TRP A 26 5.56 -1.69 5.48
C TRP A 26 5.97 -0.44 6.25
N ASP A 27 6.83 0.38 5.66
CA ASP A 27 7.16 1.67 6.24
C ASP A 27 7.06 2.80 5.23
N ASP A 28 6.91 2.49 3.95
CA ASP A 28 6.81 3.51 2.92
C ASP A 28 6.07 2.96 1.72
N TYR A 29 5.63 3.84 0.86
CA TYR A 29 4.99 3.45 -0.38
C TYR A 29 5.26 4.54 -1.41
N GLU A 30 5.10 4.19 -2.68
CA GLU A 30 5.23 5.17 -3.73
C GLU A 30 4.44 4.72 -4.95
N VAL A 31 4.17 5.65 -5.84
CA VAL A 31 3.58 5.37 -7.14
C VAL A 31 4.66 5.66 -8.18
N ASN A 32 4.97 4.67 -8.99
CA ASN A 32 6.08 4.77 -9.91
C ASN A 32 5.80 3.91 -11.14
N HIS A 33 5.89 4.53 -12.31
CA HIS A 33 5.74 3.81 -13.58
C HIS A 33 4.46 2.97 -13.69
N GLY A 34 3.35 3.52 -13.21
CA GLY A 34 2.07 2.82 -13.27
C GLY A 34 1.91 1.71 -12.22
N LEU A 35 2.78 1.69 -11.23
CA LEU A 35 2.75 0.72 -10.14
C LEU A 35 2.57 1.42 -8.81
N PHE A 36 1.81 0.80 -7.93
CA PHE A 36 1.76 1.18 -6.53
C PHE A 36 2.69 0.22 -5.79
N VAL A 37 3.77 0.76 -5.23
CA VAL A 37 4.84 -0.03 -4.63
C VAL A 37 4.81 0.15 -3.12
N ILE A 38 4.91 -0.95 -2.40
CA ILE A 38 4.96 -0.94 -0.95
C ILE A 38 6.36 -1.35 -0.54
N LYS A 39 6.96 -0.60 0.36
CA LYS A 39 8.37 -0.75 0.70
C LYS A 39 8.54 -0.96 2.19
N LYS A 40 9.59 -1.66 2.52
CA LYS A 40 10.03 -1.83 3.90
C LYS A 40 11.55 -1.83 3.91
N HIS A 41 12.13 -0.96 4.76
CA HIS A 41 13.59 -0.83 4.87
C HIS A 41 14.26 -0.57 3.53
N GLY A 42 13.58 0.23 2.69
CA GLY A 42 14.13 0.59 1.41
C GLY A 42 13.96 -0.45 0.30
N ALA A 43 13.36 -1.59 0.63
CA ALA A 43 13.18 -2.65 -0.36
C ALA A 43 11.70 -2.78 -0.74
N TRP A 44 11.45 -3.16 -1.97
CA TRP A 44 10.09 -3.43 -2.44
C TRP A 44 9.63 -4.76 -1.85
N ILE A 45 8.54 -4.75 -1.12
CA ILE A 45 7.96 -5.98 -0.60
C ILE A 45 6.74 -6.41 -1.40
N ALA A 46 6.09 -5.48 -2.08
CA ALA A 46 4.93 -5.78 -2.90
C ALA A 46 4.73 -4.68 -3.90
N PHE A 47 4.07 -4.99 -5.00
CA PHE A 47 3.67 -3.97 -5.95
C PHE A 47 2.39 -4.41 -6.65
N TYR A 48 1.64 -3.43 -7.14
CA TYR A 48 0.36 -3.65 -7.78
C TYR A 48 0.26 -2.73 -8.98
N SER A 49 -0.27 -3.23 -10.07
CA SER A 49 -0.52 -2.39 -11.23
C SER A 49 -1.67 -1.42 -10.93
N LEU A 50 -1.48 -0.16 -11.25
CA LEU A 50 -2.55 0.82 -11.05
C LEU A 50 -3.79 0.50 -11.90
N ASP A 51 -3.61 -0.28 -12.97
CA ASP A 51 -4.73 -0.63 -13.83
C ASP A 51 -5.78 -1.49 -13.14
N ILE A 52 -5.39 -2.23 -12.10
CA ILE A 52 -6.31 -3.12 -11.41
C ILE A 52 -6.84 -2.53 -10.12
N ILE A 53 -6.35 -1.35 -9.73
CA ILE A 53 -6.72 -0.72 -8.47
C ILE A 53 -7.86 0.27 -8.69
N ALA A 54 -8.93 0.13 -7.92
CA ALA A 54 -10.03 1.09 -7.94
C ALA A 54 -9.72 2.27 -7.04
N CYS A 55 -9.25 2.00 -5.82
CA CYS A 55 -8.83 3.07 -4.91
C CYS A 55 -7.93 2.50 -3.82
N MET A 56 -7.24 3.39 -3.15
CA MET A 56 -6.34 3.05 -2.05
C MET A 56 -6.60 4.00 -0.90
N VAL A 57 -6.50 3.50 0.31
CA VAL A 57 -6.68 4.30 1.52
C VAL A 57 -5.53 3.98 2.47
N VAL A 58 -4.89 5.02 2.99
CA VAL A 58 -3.85 4.88 4.00
C VAL A 58 -4.35 5.52 5.27
N GLY A 59 -4.39 4.76 6.33
CA GLY A 59 -4.89 5.33 7.59
C GLY A 59 -5.34 4.34 8.61
#